data_3ce2957bb58b2f35ee682defee252e79
#
_entry.id   3ce2957bb58b2f35ee682defee252e79
#
_cell.length_a   1.000
_cell.length_b   1.000
_cell.length_c   1.000
_cell.angle_alpha   90.00
_cell.angle_beta   90.00
_cell.angle_gamma   90.00
#
_symmetry.space_group_name_H-M   'P 1'
#
loop_
_entity.id
_entity.type
_entity.pdbx_description
1 polymer ?
#
loop_
_entity_poly.entity_id
_entity_poly.type
_entity_poly.pdbx_seq_one_letter_code
_entity_poly.pdbx_strand_id
1 'polypeptide(L)'
;MKSIYDFSVKDSNLKDVPLSEYKDKVLLIVNVASYCGLTYQYEGLEKLYKKYKNKDFEILGFPCNQFALQEPGSNEEIKEFCDTKYGITFKILNKINVNGSKEDPFYTFLKNKRSGVGGTKQIKWNFTKFLINKDGDVVNRFGPQSEPKDIESSIKELI
;
A
#
# COMPACT_ATOMS: atom_id res chain seq x y z
N MET A 1 -3.70 21.64 -9.17
CA MET A 1 -4.13 20.23 -9.02
C MET A 1 -3.22 19.50 -8.06
N LYS A 2 -3.80 18.70 -7.18
CA LYS A 2 -3.00 17.89 -6.27
C LYS A 2 -2.44 16.65 -6.97
N SER A 3 -1.21 16.31 -6.62
CA SER A 3 -0.58 15.05 -7.01
C SER A 3 -0.29 14.26 -5.72
N ILE A 4 0.17 13.01 -5.86
CA ILE A 4 0.57 12.25 -4.66
C ILE A 4 1.70 12.95 -3.90
N TYR A 5 2.53 13.72 -4.60
CA TYR A 5 3.68 14.39 -3.99
C TYR A 5 3.31 15.57 -3.09
N ASP A 6 2.04 15.97 -3.09
CA ASP A 6 1.52 16.99 -2.18
C ASP A 6 1.12 16.41 -0.83
N PHE A 7 1.19 15.09 -0.67
CA PHE A 7 0.80 14.41 0.57
C PHE A 7 2.02 14.00 1.38
N SER A 8 1.84 13.99 2.69
CA SER A 8 2.78 13.42 3.63
C SER A 8 2.04 12.39 4.48
N VAL A 9 2.70 11.28 4.76
CA VAL A 9 2.15 10.23 5.62
C VAL A 9 3.05 10.05 6.82
N LYS A 10 2.62 9.24 7.80
CA LYS A 10 3.45 8.96 8.99
C LYS A 10 4.07 7.59 8.86
N ASP A 11 5.31 7.44 9.33
CA ASP A 11 5.92 6.13 9.46
C ASP A 11 5.45 5.46 10.77
N SER A 12 5.95 4.26 11.07
CA SER A 12 5.55 3.52 12.27
C SER A 12 5.97 4.21 13.58
N ASN A 13 6.88 5.19 13.51
CA ASN A 13 7.31 6.00 14.65
C ASN A 13 6.66 7.38 14.65
N LEU A 14 5.62 7.58 13.85
CA LEU A 14 4.86 8.82 13.71
C LEU A 14 5.66 9.99 13.14
N LYS A 15 6.75 9.73 12.44
CA LYS A 15 7.51 10.75 11.74
C LYS A 15 6.91 11.00 10.36
N ASP A 16 6.96 12.24 9.92
CA ASP A 16 6.46 12.60 8.59
C ASP A 16 7.31 11.99 7.48
N VAL A 17 6.61 11.44 6.48
CA VAL A 17 7.24 10.90 5.27
C VAL A 17 6.58 11.62 4.10
N PRO A 18 7.21 12.68 3.56
CA PRO A 18 6.67 13.34 2.38
C PRO A 18 6.74 12.41 1.18
N LEU A 19 5.63 12.27 0.47
CA LEU A 19 5.62 11.39 -0.70
C LEU A 19 6.44 11.94 -1.86
N SER A 20 6.84 13.23 -1.78
CA SER A 20 7.79 13.82 -2.73
C SER A 20 9.16 13.13 -2.73
N GLU A 21 9.48 12.39 -1.66
CA GLU A 21 10.70 11.58 -1.60
C GLU A 21 10.71 10.45 -2.63
N TYR A 22 9.55 10.09 -3.14
CA TYR A 22 9.39 8.98 -4.08
C TYR A 22 9.21 9.43 -5.54
N LYS A 23 9.57 10.67 -5.85
CA LYS A 23 9.55 11.14 -7.24
C LYS A 23 10.43 10.25 -8.10
N ASP A 24 9.98 10.02 -9.33
CA ASP A 24 10.67 9.19 -10.32
C ASP A 24 10.72 7.69 -9.96
N LYS A 25 9.89 7.28 -8.99
CA LYS A 25 9.78 5.87 -8.62
C LYS A 25 8.36 5.36 -8.91
N VAL A 26 8.28 4.10 -9.31
CA VAL A 26 7.01 3.37 -9.39
C VAL A 26 6.65 2.94 -7.97
N LEU A 27 5.39 3.18 -7.55
CA LEU A 27 4.94 2.85 -6.21
C LEU A 27 3.79 1.86 -6.26
N LEU A 28 3.83 0.86 -5.38
CA LEU A 28 2.70 -0.02 -5.10
C LEU A 28 2.23 0.29 -3.67
N ILE A 29 1.00 0.79 -3.54
CA ILE A 29 0.40 1.15 -2.27
C ILE A 29 -0.56 0.06 -1.88
N VAL A 30 -0.40 -0.51 -0.68
CA VAL A 30 -1.18 -1.67 -0.23
C VAL A 30 -1.67 -1.43 1.20
N ASN A 31 -2.96 -1.63 1.47
CA ASN A 31 -3.44 -1.67 2.83
C ASN A 31 -3.32 -3.10 3.34
N VAL A 32 -2.71 -3.28 4.50
CA VAL A 32 -2.26 -4.59 4.98
C VAL A 32 -2.86 -4.94 6.34
N ALA A 33 -2.85 -6.24 6.66
CA ALA A 33 -3.31 -6.75 7.94
C ALA A 33 -2.57 -8.02 8.32
N SER A 34 -2.41 -8.25 9.64
CA SER A 34 -1.64 -9.39 10.17
C SER A 34 -2.48 -10.66 10.30
N TYR A 35 -3.80 -10.56 10.41
CA TYR A 35 -4.68 -11.70 10.72
C TYR A 35 -5.76 -11.94 9.67
N CYS A 36 -5.45 -11.66 8.41
CA CYS A 36 -6.36 -11.85 7.28
C CYS A 36 -6.06 -13.17 6.57
N GLY A 37 -7.06 -13.77 5.95
CA GLY A 37 -6.84 -14.93 5.08
C GLY A 37 -5.92 -14.63 3.89
N LEU A 38 -5.75 -13.34 3.54
CA LEU A 38 -4.87 -12.91 2.45
C LEU A 38 -3.49 -12.46 2.95
N THR A 39 -3.20 -12.56 4.24
CA THR A 39 -1.92 -12.10 4.81
C THR A 39 -0.72 -12.80 4.17
N TYR A 40 -0.90 -14.01 3.65
CA TYR A 40 0.15 -14.71 2.93
C TYR A 40 0.70 -13.91 1.74
N GLN A 41 -0.07 -12.94 1.23
CA GLN A 41 0.39 -12.08 0.12
C GLN A 41 1.63 -11.26 0.48
N TYR A 42 1.93 -11.09 1.76
CA TYR A 42 3.20 -10.47 2.17
C TYR A 42 4.41 -11.14 1.52
N GLU A 43 4.39 -12.48 1.41
CA GLU A 43 5.49 -13.21 0.80
C GLU A 43 5.72 -12.79 -0.65
N GLY A 44 4.65 -12.73 -1.43
CA GLY A 44 4.74 -12.32 -2.84
C GLY A 44 5.09 -10.85 -3.00
N LEU A 45 4.58 -9.98 -2.11
CA LEU A 45 4.93 -8.56 -2.12
C LEU A 45 6.42 -8.38 -1.84
N GLU A 46 6.98 -9.10 -0.89
CA GLU A 46 8.41 -8.99 -0.58
C GLU A 46 9.27 -9.50 -1.74
N LYS A 47 8.83 -10.54 -2.42
CA LYS A 47 9.52 -11.04 -3.63
C LYS A 47 9.55 -9.98 -4.73
N LEU A 48 8.42 -9.30 -4.97
CA LEU A 48 8.35 -8.20 -5.94
C LEU A 48 9.29 -7.07 -5.54
N TYR A 49 9.29 -6.71 -4.27
CA TYR A 49 10.13 -5.64 -3.78
C TYR A 49 11.60 -5.94 -3.98
N LYS A 50 12.05 -7.13 -3.58
CA LYS A 50 13.45 -7.54 -3.74
C LYS A 50 13.87 -7.58 -5.20
N LYS A 51 12.96 -7.96 -6.09
CA LYS A 51 13.26 -8.08 -7.51
C LYS A 51 13.44 -6.71 -8.18
N TYR A 52 12.65 -5.71 -7.78
CA TYR A 52 12.58 -4.43 -8.48
C TYR A 52 13.08 -3.23 -7.69
N LYS A 53 13.43 -3.36 -6.42
CA LYS A 53 13.83 -2.20 -5.57
C LYS A 53 15.00 -1.40 -6.14
N ASN A 54 15.87 -2.02 -6.90
CA ASN A 54 17.01 -1.35 -7.52
C ASN A 54 16.67 -0.74 -8.89
N LYS A 55 15.41 -0.80 -9.29
CA LYS A 55 14.91 -0.25 -10.55
C LYS A 55 13.88 0.86 -10.32
N ASP A 56 14.09 1.66 -9.26
CA ASP A 56 13.21 2.75 -8.89
C ASP A 56 11.77 2.27 -8.62
N PHE A 57 11.65 1.27 -7.76
CA PHE A 57 10.39 0.70 -7.33
C PHE A 57 10.32 0.62 -5.81
N GLU A 58 9.19 1.05 -5.22
CA GLU A 58 8.93 0.95 -3.79
C GLU A 58 7.55 0.36 -3.54
N ILE A 59 7.42 -0.34 -2.42
CA ILE A 59 6.13 -0.78 -1.88
C ILE A 59 5.91 -0.07 -0.56
N LEU A 60 4.74 0.54 -0.40
CA LEU A 60 4.35 1.20 0.85
C LEU A 60 3.14 0.47 1.43
N GLY A 61 3.32 -0.16 2.58
CA GLY A 61 2.27 -0.89 3.27
C GLY A 61 1.63 -0.05 4.37
N PHE A 62 0.31 0.10 4.33
CA PHE A 62 -0.46 0.84 5.32
C PHE A 62 -1.33 -0.11 6.12
N PRO A 63 -0.97 -0.43 7.38
CA PRO A 63 -1.84 -1.26 8.22
C PRO A 63 -3.20 -0.60 8.42
N CYS A 64 -4.26 -1.39 8.41
CA CYS A 64 -5.62 -0.90 8.60
C CYS A 64 -6.43 -1.93 9.36
N ASN A 65 -7.16 -1.49 10.41
CA ASN A 65 -7.96 -2.39 11.27
C ASN A 65 -9.45 -2.37 10.94
N GLN A 66 -9.85 -1.79 9.81
CA GLN A 66 -11.26 -1.60 9.48
C GLN A 66 -11.96 -2.84 8.91
N PHE A 67 -11.20 -3.88 8.55
CA PHE A 67 -11.75 -5.07 7.90
C PHE A 67 -11.73 -6.23 8.88
N ALA A 68 -12.88 -6.48 9.52
CA ALA A 68 -13.07 -7.56 10.49
C ALA A 68 -12.07 -7.50 11.66
N LEU A 69 -11.56 -6.31 11.98
CA LEU A 69 -10.60 -6.08 13.07
C LEU A 69 -9.36 -6.99 12.96
N GLN A 70 -8.86 -7.16 11.73
CA GLN A 70 -7.75 -8.09 11.45
C GLN A 70 -6.36 -7.45 11.59
N GLU A 71 -6.29 -6.20 12.07
CA GLU A 71 -5.02 -5.52 12.36
C GLU A 71 -5.11 -4.79 13.72
N PRO A 72 -5.36 -5.52 14.82
CA PRO A 72 -5.60 -4.87 16.12
C PRO A 72 -4.34 -4.40 16.84
N GLY A 73 -3.16 -4.85 16.41
CA GLY A 73 -1.91 -4.55 17.10
C GLY A 73 -1.47 -3.09 16.98
N SER A 74 -0.51 -2.72 17.82
CA SER A 74 0.17 -1.42 17.69
C SER A 74 1.10 -1.42 16.48
N ASN A 75 1.59 -0.24 16.10
CA ASN A 75 2.57 -0.15 15.02
C ASN A 75 3.80 -1.02 15.31
N GLU A 76 4.26 -1.04 16.57
CA GLU A 76 5.41 -1.85 16.97
C GLU A 76 5.13 -3.34 16.81
N GLU A 77 3.96 -3.80 17.27
CA GLU A 77 3.56 -5.21 17.15
C GLU A 77 3.40 -5.62 15.68
N ILE A 78 2.86 -4.75 14.84
CA ILE A 78 2.70 -5.00 13.41
C ILE A 78 4.05 -5.14 12.74
N LYS A 79 4.98 -4.23 13.06
CA LYS A 79 6.33 -4.29 12.49
C LYS A 79 7.05 -5.56 12.90
N GLU A 80 6.95 -5.94 14.17
CA GLU A 80 7.53 -7.20 14.66
C GLU A 80 6.95 -8.40 13.94
N PHE A 81 5.63 -8.43 13.74
CA PHE A 81 4.97 -9.49 12.98
C PHE A 81 5.53 -9.59 11.56
N CYS A 82 5.64 -8.46 10.87
CA CYS A 82 6.17 -8.42 9.50
C CYS A 82 7.61 -8.92 9.44
N ASP A 83 8.44 -8.48 10.40
CA ASP A 83 9.86 -8.85 10.43
C ASP A 83 10.04 -10.34 10.73
N THR A 84 9.34 -10.86 11.74
CA THR A 84 9.56 -12.23 12.22
C THR A 84 8.84 -13.28 11.37
N LYS A 85 7.65 -12.97 10.89
CA LYS A 85 6.83 -13.94 10.15
C LYS A 85 7.16 -13.99 8.67
N TYR A 86 7.45 -12.84 8.04
CA TYR A 86 7.64 -12.75 6.60
C TYR A 86 8.95 -12.10 6.16
N GLY A 87 9.74 -11.59 7.09
CA GLY A 87 11.01 -10.94 6.74
C GLY A 87 10.82 -9.75 5.83
N ILE A 88 9.78 -8.93 6.06
CA ILE A 88 9.44 -7.80 5.21
C ILE A 88 10.52 -6.73 5.29
N THR A 89 11.02 -6.29 4.13
CA THR A 89 12.01 -5.21 4.05
C THR A 89 11.47 -3.95 3.38
N PHE A 90 10.31 -4.01 2.70
CA PHE A 90 9.67 -2.79 2.22
C PHE A 90 9.03 -2.03 3.39
N LYS A 91 8.68 -0.76 3.16
CA LYS A 91 8.25 0.12 4.23
C LYS A 91 6.82 -0.18 4.71
N ILE A 92 6.68 -0.39 6.02
CA ILE A 92 5.38 -0.47 6.70
C ILE A 92 5.19 0.85 7.45
N LEU A 93 4.09 1.53 7.15
CA LEU A 93 3.80 2.85 7.68
C LEU A 93 2.85 2.78 8.87
N ASN A 94 2.46 3.95 9.39
CA ASN A 94 1.52 4.05 10.49
C ASN A 94 0.17 3.43 10.13
N LYS A 95 -0.47 2.78 11.09
CA LYS A 95 -1.84 2.27 10.93
C LYS A 95 -2.79 3.44 10.67
N ILE A 96 -3.64 3.31 9.65
CA ILE A 96 -4.57 4.36 9.24
C ILE A 96 -5.96 3.77 8.96
N ASN A 97 -6.93 4.66 8.78
CA ASN A 97 -8.22 4.30 8.21
C ASN A 97 -8.20 4.61 6.72
N VAL A 98 -8.78 3.73 5.92
CA VAL A 98 -8.84 3.89 4.46
C VAL A 98 -10.25 4.20 3.97
N ASN A 99 -11.25 4.07 4.84
CA ASN A 99 -12.66 4.37 4.58
C ASN A 99 -13.27 5.17 5.72
N GLY A 100 -14.35 5.89 5.41
CA GLY A 100 -15.16 6.59 6.41
C GLY A 100 -14.70 8.00 6.69
N SER A 101 -15.29 8.61 7.73
CA SER A 101 -15.07 10.02 8.05
C SER A 101 -13.65 10.34 8.53
N LYS A 102 -12.93 9.31 9.01
CA LYS A 102 -11.56 9.45 9.53
C LYS A 102 -10.52 8.85 8.61
N GLU A 103 -10.87 8.62 7.34
CA GLU A 103 -9.90 8.05 6.41
C GLU A 103 -8.74 9.01 6.16
N ASP A 104 -7.57 8.44 5.92
CA ASP A 104 -6.38 9.22 5.63
C ASP A 104 -6.58 10.00 4.32
N PRO A 105 -6.24 11.30 4.27
CA PRO A 105 -6.40 12.11 3.06
C PRO A 105 -5.69 11.54 1.82
N PHE A 106 -4.57 10.85 2.00
CA PHE A 106 -3.89 10.19 0.89
C PHE A 106 -4.78 9.11 0.27
N TYR A 107 -5.47 8.32 1.10
CA TYR A 107 -6.39 7.31 0.58
C TYR A 107 -7.63 7.92 -0.06
N THR A 108 -8.13 9.05 0.46
CA THR A 108 -9.21 9.78 -0.22
C THR A 108 -8.78 10.15 -1.64
N PHE A 109 -7.57 10.66 -1.78
CA PHE A 109 -7.01 11.03 -3.08
C PHE A 109 -6.90 9.81 -4.02
N LEU A 110 -6.34 8.71 -3.53
CA LEU A 110 -6.17 7.49 -4.33
C LEU A 110 -7.51 6.96 -4.84
N LYS A 111 -8.50 6.88 -3.95
CA LYS A 111 -9.83 6.38 -4.28
C LYS A 111 -10.55 7.26 -5.32
N ASN A 112 -10.31 8.58 -5.27
CA ASN A 112 -10.88 9.51 -6.23
C ASN A 112 -10.20 9.42 -7.60
N LYS A 113 -8.96 8.97 -7.65
CA LYS A 113 -8.23 8.79 -8.93
C LYS A 113 -8.57 7.47 -9.61
N ARG A 114 -8.78 6.40 -8.84
CA ARG A 114 -9.12 5.07 -9.39
C ARG A 114 -10.15 4.39 -8.49
N SER A 115 -11.32 4.12 -9.07
CA SER A 115 -12.35 3.34 -8.39
C SER A 115 -12.11 1.84 -8.58
N GLY A 116 -12.79 1.04 -7.76
CA GLY A 116 -12.76 -0.42 -7.87
C GLY A 116 -13.85 -0.96 -8.79
N VAL A 117 -14.11 -2.25 -8.65
CA VAL A 117 -15.13 -2.95 -9.45
C VAL A 117 -16.50 -2.27 -9.29
N GLY A 118 -17.18 -2.06 -10.42
CA GLY A 118 -18.49 -1.40 -10.43
C GLY A 118 -18.45 0.09 -10.16
N GLY A 119 -17.28 0.73 -10.24
CA GLY A 119 -17.12 2.16 -10.01
C GLY A 119 -17.15 2.57 -8.54
N THR A 120 -17.06 1.61 -7.61
CA THR A 120 -17.07 1.91 -6.17
C THR A 120 -15.70 2.45 -5.73
N LYS A 121 -15.71 3.53 -4.93
CA LYS A 121 -14.47 4.12 -4.42
C LYS A 121 -14.00 3.43 -3.14
N GLN A 122 -14.92 2.97 -2.30
CA GLN A 122 -14.60 2.37 -1.01
C GLN A 122 -13.65 1.19 -1.15
N ILE A 123 -12.67 1.11 -0.25
CA ILE A 123 -11.79 -0.06 -0.16
C ILE A 123 -12.61 -1.20 0.44
N LYS A 124 -12.67 -2.33 -0.25
CA LYS A 124 -13.56 -3.43 0.12
C LYS A 124 -12.97 -4.41 1.10
N TRP A 125 -11.64 -4.55 1.12
CA TRP A 125 -10.97 -5.49 2.01
C TRP A 125 -9.47 -5.20 2.09
N ASN A 126 -8.77 -5.93 2.96
CA ASN A 126 -7.31 -5.88 3.08
C ASN A 126 -6.64 -6.29 1.76
N PHE A 127 -5.44 -5.82 1.56
CA PHE A 127 -4.60 -6.14 0.38
C PHE A 127 -5.19 -5.66 -0.95
N THR A 128 -5.88 -4.54 -0.92
CA THR A 128 -6.21 -3.75 -2.11
C THR A 128 -4.95 -2.98 -2.52
N LYS A 129 -4.66 -2.89 -3.81
CA LYS A 129 -3.41 -2.28 -4.30
C LYS A 129 -3.70 -1.15 -5.26
N PHE A 130 -2.92 -0.09 -5.15
CA PHE A 130 -2.88 1.00 -6.13
C PHE A 130 -1.48 1.05 -6.73
N LEU A 131 -1.39 1.16 -8.05
CA LEU A 131 -0.12 1.25 -8.76
C LEU A 131 0.05 2.67 -9.30
N ILE A 132 1.20 3.28 -9.03
CA ILE A 132 1.52 4.67 -9.35
C ILE A 132 2.76 4.70 -10.22
N ASN A 133 2.70 5.43 -11.34
CA ASN A 133 3.83 5.52 -12.27
C ASN A 133 4.87 6.53 -11.78
N LYS A 134 5.96 6.66 -12.54
CA LYS A 134 7.08 7.55 -12.16
C LYS A 134 6.69 9.04 -12.17
N ASP A 135 5.60 9.39 -12.83
CA ASP A 135 5.09 10.77 -12.88
C ASP A 135 4.14 11.07 -11.72
N GLY A 136 3.86 10.08 -10.88
CA GLY A 136 2.95 10.25 -9.75
C GLY A 136 1.48 10.04 -10.09
N ASP A 137 1.17 9.49 -11.26
CA ASP A 137 -0.21 9.21 -11.66
C ASP A 137 -0.64 7.83 -11.15
N VAL A 138 -1.84 7.76 -10.60
CA VAL A 138 -2.44 6.49 -10.17
C VAL A 138 -2.99 5.80 -11.42
N VAL A 139 -2.28 4.78 -11.90
CA VAL A 139 -2.58 4.16 -13.20
C VAL A 139 -3.41 2.88 -13.09
N ASN A 140 -3.38 2.20 -11.95
CA ASN A 140 -4.14 0.97 -11.75
C ASN A 140 -4.59 0.82 -10.31
N ARG A 141 -5.70 0.10 -10.13
CA ARG A 141 -6.18 -0.36 -8.83
C ARG A 141 -6.52 -1.85 -8.95
N PHE A 142 -5.96 -2.66 -8.06
CA PHE A 142 -6.17 -4.10 -8.04
C PHE A 142 -6.92 -4.50 -6.78
N GLY A 143 -7.88 -5.41 -6.93
CA GLY A 143 -8.65 -5.91 -5.79
C GLY A 143 -7.83 -6.78 -4.85
N PRO A 144 -8.40 -7.14 -3.68
CA PRO A 144 -7.70 -7.94 -2.68
C PRO A 144 -7.17 -9.27 -3.20
N GLN A 145 -7.91 -9.91 -4.09
CA GLN A 145 -7.56 -11.24 -4.59
C GLN A 145 -6.57 -11.25 -5.73
N SER A 146 -6.19 -10.08 -6.25
CA SER A 146 -5.12 -9.98 -7.24
C SER A 146 -3.79 -10.27 -6.55
N GLU A 147 -3.19 -11.39 -6.88
CA GLU A 147 -1.93 -11.82 -6.27
C GLU A 147 -0.78 -10.94 -6.72
N PRO A 148 0.26 -10.78 -5.90
CA PRO A 148 1.45 -10.02 -6.32
C PRO A 148 2.03 -10.48 -7.66
N LYS A 149 2.06 -11.77 -7.93
CA LYS A 149 2.55 -12.32 -9.21
C LYS A 149 1.71 -11.84 -10.40
N ASP A 150 0.41 -11.56 -10.17
CA ASP A 150 -0.51 -11.13 -11.24
C ASP A 150 -0.33 -9.65 -11.57
N ILE A 151 0.31 -8.90 -10.68
CA ILE A 151 0.57 -7.46 -10.83
C ILE A 151 1.93 -7.19 -11.47
N GLU A 152 2.80 -8.18 -11.44
CA GLU A 152 4.20 -8.00 -11.86
C GLU A 152 4.34 -7.43 -13.27
N SER A 153 3.55 -7.90 -14.23
CA SER A 153 3.64 -7.40 -15.60
C SER A 153 3.33 -5.92 -15.70
N SER A 154 2.36 -5.44 -14.93
CA SER A 154 2.01 -4.02 -14.89
C SER A 154 3.15 -3.18 -14.30
N ILE A 155 3.86 -3.70 -13.30
CA ILE A 155 5.03 -3.04 -12.73
C ILE A 155 6.14 -2.93 -13.78
N LYS A 156 6.42 -4.03 -14.49
CA LYS A 156 7.47 -4.09 -15.51
C LYS A 156 7.26 -3.06 -16.61
N GLU A 157 6.02 -2.79 -16.98
CA GLU A 157 5.70 -1.81 -18.01
C GLU A 157 6.05 -0.39 -17.61
N LEU A 158 6.14 -0.11 -16.31
CA LEU A 158 6.34 1.24 -15.78
C LEU A 158 7.80 1.56 -15.41
N ILE A 159 8.61 0.56 -15.14
CA ILE A 159 10.00 0.77 -14.71
C ILE A 159 11.01 0.85 -15.87
#